data_1f9ed84ad59f3021362d3bcb3be18cf8
#
_entry.id   1f9ed84ad59f3021362d3bcb3be18cf8
#
_cell.length_a   1.000
_cell.length_b   1.000
_cell.length_c   1.000
_cell.angle_alpha   90.00
_cell.angle_beta   90.00
_cell.angle_gamma   90.00
#
_symmetry.space_group_name_H-M   'P 1'
#
loop_
_entity.id
_entity.type
_entity.pdbx_description
1 polymer ?
#
loop_
_entity_poly.entity_id
_entity_poly.type
_entity_poly.pdbx_seq_one_letter_code
_entity_poly.pdbx_strand_id
1 'polypeptide(L)'
;MARGKEKEVLHLNKQNGFTLLEILVAIAITAVIFSLVYGSFSTSFSVSDRIMEDREFYRTVRVTLSRMIHELESAYWNPDEEGTLLMGSHAQVDGYPRDSVRFTSLSHYRRGAENRESDLNLLRYYLEEDRGHSTLLLFHEEEVNLFSLTPKTQQVFELGERLKGLEFKYYDGKEW
;
A
#
# COMPACT_ATOMS: atom_id res chain seq x y z
N MET A 1 -50.38 -88.65 -9.48
CA MET A 1 -50.15 -87.30 -10.09
C MET A 1 -50.56 -86.22 -9.05
N ALA A 2 -49.62 -85.71 -8.29
CA ALA A 2 -49.84 -84.67 -7.27
C ALA A 2 -48.79 -83.62 -7.45
N ARG A 3 -49.24 -82.44 -7.86
CA ARG A 3 -48.47 -81.24 -8.20
C ARG A 3 -48.20 -80.41 -6.91
N GLY A 4 -46.93 -80.42 -6.47
CA GLY A 4 -46.52 -79.62 -5.36
C GLY A 4 -46.59 -78.14 -5.70
N LYS A 5 -47.25 -77.36 -4.84
CA LYS A 5 -47.21 -75.88 -4.90
C LYS A 5 -46.03 -75.40 -4.09
N GLU A 6 -44.96 -74.90 -4.76
CA GLU A 6 -43.94 -74.14 -4.14
C GLU A 6 -44.52 -72.83 -3.62
N LYS A 7 -44.37 -72.59 -2.33
CA LYS A 7 -44.69 -71.30 -1.69
C LYS A 7 -43.46 -70.37 -1.81
N GLU A 8 -43.53 -69.45 -2.71
CA GLU A 8 -42.59 -68.34 -2.82
C GLU A 8 -42.73 -67.43 -1.59
N VAL A 9 -41.73 -67.47 -0.72
CA VAL A 9 -41.68 -66.61 0.48
C VAL A 9 -41.11 -65.28 0.06
N LEU A 10 -41.99 -64.31 -0.16
CA LEU A 10 -41.64 -62.90 -0.35
C LEU A 10 -40.97 -62.38 0.94
N HIS A 11 -39.63 -62.23 0.92
CA HIS A 11 -38.91 -61.47 1.92
C HIS A 11 -39.24 -59.97 1.78
N LEU A 12 -40.21 -59.50 2.56
CA LEU A 12 -40.48 -58.11 2.75
C LEU A 12 -39.28 -57.45 3.44
N ASN A 13 -38.48 -56.75 2.65
CA ASN A 13 -37.40 -55.93 3.15
C ASN A 13 -37.97 -54.83 4.04
N LYS A 14 -37.75 -54.94 5.36
CA LYS A 14 -38.26 -53.99 6.35
C LYS A 14 -37.50 -52.68 6.20
N GLN A 15 -38.04 -51.75 5.46
CA GLN A 15 -37.51 -50.38 5.37
C GLN A 15 -37.69 -49.71 6.73
N ASN A 16 -36.57 -49.55 7.47
CA ASN A 16 -36.55 -48.74 8.68
C ASN A 16 -36.57 -47.27 8.27
N GLY A 17 -37.68 -46.56 8.55
CA GLY A 17 -37.75 -45.10 8.37
C GLY A 17 -36.90 -44.38 9.41
N PHE A 18 -36.42 -43.20 9.05
CA PHE A 18 -35.66 -42.34 9.97
C PHE A 18 -36.57 -41.90 11.14
N THR A 19 -35.98 -41.92 12.34
CA THR A 19 -36.69 -41.40 13.53
C THR A 19 -36.57 -39.84 13.58
N LEU A 20 -37.57 -39.19 14.15
CA LEU A 20 -37.56 -37.74 14.38
C LEU A 20 -36.32 -37.33 15.18
N LEU A 21 -35.90 -38.16 16.16
CA LEU A 21 -34.71 -37.94 16.98
C LEU A 21 -33.42 -37.94 16.13
N GLU A 22 -33.30 -38.83 15.17
CA GLU A 22 -32.12 -38.97 14.30
C GLU A 22 -31.94 -37.75 13.40
N ILE A 23 -33.03 -37.22 12.85
CA ILE A 23 -33.05 -36.01 12.06
C ILE A 23 -32.66 -34.79 12.93
N LEU A 24 -33.15 -34.71 14.17
CA LEU A 24 -32.86 -33.63 15.08
C LEU A 24 -31.37 -33.61 15.50
N VAL A 25 -30.79 -34.79 15.77
CA VAL A 25 -29.38 -34.94 16.05
C VAL A 25 -28.52 -34.59 14.83
N ALA A 26 -28.91 -35.04 13.64
CA ALA A 26 -28.20 -34.71 12.40
C ALA A 26 -28.15 -33.19 12.14
N ILE A 27 -29.28 -32.49 12.33
CA ILE A 27 -29.35 -31.02 12.20
C ILE A 27 -28.47 -30.32 13.25
N ALA A 28 -28.47 -30.79 14.50
CA ALA A 28 -27.65 -30.23 15.57
C ALA A 28 -26.17 -30.36 15.27
N ILE A 29 -25.72 -31.53 14.83
CA ILE A 29 -24.30 -31.77 14.45
C ILE A 29 -23.94 -30.89 13.25
N THR A 30 -24.80 -30.83 12.25
CA THR A 30 -24.57 -30.01 11.05
C THR A 30 -24.44 -28.53 11.40
N ALA A 31 -25.30 -28.01 12.31
CA ALA A 31 -25.24 -26.64 12.78
C ALA A 31 -23.91 -26.31 13.49
N VAL A 32 -23.40 -27.24 14.32
CA VAL A 32 -22.09 -27.09 14.98
C VAL A 32 -20.97 -27.07 13.95
N ILE A 33 -20.98 -27.98 12.97
CA ILE A 33 -19.96 -28.00 11.91
C ILE A 33 -19.95 -26.69 11.12
N PHE A 34 -21.12 -26.21 10.69
CA PHE A 34 -21.22 -24.92 9.99
C PHE A 34 -20.75 -23.75 10.82
N SER A 35 -21.03 -23.73 12.12
CA SER A 35 -20.55 -22.68 13.03
C SER A 35 -19.02 -22.65 13.11
N LEU A 36 -18.36 -23.80 13.22
CA LEU A 36 -16.91 -23.91 13.24
C LEU A 36 -16.28 -23.50 11.90
N VAL A 37 -16.85 -23.95 10.80
CA VAL A 37 -16.38 -23.57 9.45
C VAL A 37 -16.53 -22.07 9.22
N TYR A 38 -17.68 -21.50 9.55
CA TYR A 38 -17.91 -20.06 9.43
C TYR A 38 -16.93 -19.24 10.26
N GLY A 39 -16.70 -19.63 11.52
CA GLY A 39 -15.71 -18.97 12.39
C GLY A 39 -14.29 -19.00 11.80
N SER A 40 -13.89 -20.15 11.26
CA SER A 40 -12.57 -20.30 10.61
C SER A 40 -12.42 -19.39 9.37
N PHE A 41 -13.45 -19.35 8.52
CA PHE A 41 -13.44 -18.46 7.34
C PHE A 41 -13.41 -16.98 7.71
N SER A 42 -14.25 -16.57 8.67
CA SER A 42 -14.32 -15.16 9.12
C SER A 42 -12.94 -14.67 9.62
N THR A 43 -12.22 -15.49 10.39
CA THR A 43 -10.87 -15.17 10.85
C THR A 43 -9.88 -15.07 9.68
N SER A 44 -9.95 -15.98 8.71
CA SER A 44 -9.07 -15.98 7.54
C SER A 44 -9.24 -14.74 6.67
N PHE A 45 -10.47 -14.27 6.46
CA PHE A 45 -10.73 -13.05 5.69
C PHE A 45 -10.19 -11.81 6.40
N SER A 46 -10.41 -11.65 7.69
CA SER A 46 -9.92 -10.49 8.45
C SER A 46 -8.39 -10.40 8.51
N VAL A 47 -7.69 -11.53 8.53
CA VAL A 47 -6.21 -11.59 8.45
C VAL A 47 -5.74 -11.23 7.04
N SER A 48 -6.42 -11.72 6.00
CA SER A 48 -6.09 -11.42 4.60
C SER A 48 -6.17 -9.93 4.30
N ASP A 49 -7.22 -9.25 4.76
CA ASP A 49 -7.42 -7.82 4.54
C ASP A 49 -6.30 -6.98 5.18
N ARG A 50 -5.89 -7.29 6.40
CA ARG A 50 -4.76 -6.63 7.07
C ARG A 50 -3.44 -6.84 6.33
N ILE A 51 -3.18 -8.05 5.84
CA ILE A 51 -1.96 -8.35 5.08
C ILE A 51 -1.95 -7.59 3.75
N MET A 52 -3.11 -7.40 3.11
CA MET A 52 -3.20 -6.62 1.87
C MET A 52 -2.91 -5.14 2.10
N GLU A 53 -3.46 -4.53 3.15
CA GLU A 53 -3.15 -3.14 3.54
C GLU A 53 -1.65 -2.94 3.82
N ASP A 54 -1.05 -3.83 4.60
CA ASP A 54 0.38 -3.76 4.91
C ASP A 54 1.25 -3.90 3.64
N ARG A 55 0.89 -4.80 2.73
CA ARG A 55 1.60 -4.97 1.45
C ARG A 55 1.52 -3.74 0.57
N GLU A 56 0.35 -3.10 0.46
CA GLU A 56 0.18 -1.89 -0.33
C GLU A 56 0.98 -0.73 0.27
N PHE A 57 0.97 -0.57 1.59
CA PHE A 57 1.81 0.39 2.29
C PHE A 57 3.30 0.19 1.98
N TYR A 58 3.83 -1.03 2.16
CA TYR A 58 5.25 -1.32 1.86
C TYR A 58 5.59 -1.14 0.39
N ARG A 59 4.68 -1.45 -0.51
CA ARG A 59 4.86 -1.20 -1.94
C ARG A 59 4.98 0.29 -2.22
N THR A 60 4.08 1.09 -1.70
CA THR A 60 4.09 2.55 -1.84
C THR A 60 5.39 3.15 -1.29
N VAL A 61 5.79 2.77 -0.07
CA VAL A 61 7.06 3.21 0.53
C VAL A 61 8.24 2.86 -0.35
N ARG A 62 8.31 1.63 -0.86
CA ARG A 62 9.42 1.18 -1.74
C ARG A 62 9.48 1.99 -3.03
N VAL A 63 8.35 2.20 -3.69
CA VAL A 63 8.29 2.98 -4.94
C VAL A 63 8.70 4.43 -4.69
N THR A 64 8.20 5.03 -3.62
CA THR A 64 8.55 6.39 -3.21
C THR A 64 10.05 6.55 -2.90
N LEU A 65 10.61 5.63 -2.11
CA LEU A 65 12.05 5.64 -1.81
C LEU A 65 12.91 5.43 -3.06
N SER A 66 12.53 4.50 -3.95
CA SER A 66 13.23 4.30 -5.23
C SER A 66 13.23 5.56 -6.09
N ARG A 67 12.10 6.25 -6.15
CA ARG A 67 11.99 7.53 -6.85
C ARG A 67 12.91 8.59 -6.22
N MET A 68 12.83 8.75 -4.91
CA MET A 68 13.65 9.71 -4.16
C MET A 68 15.16 9.45 -4.36
N ILE A 69 15.57 8.18 -4.31
CA ILE A 69 16.98 7.79 -4.57
C ILE A 69 17.38 8.17 -5.98
N HIS A 70 16.58 7.82 -6.99
CA HIS A 70 16.89 8.14 -8.39
C HIS A 70 17.00 9.65 -8.64
N GLU A 71 16.12 10.44 -8.04
CA GLU A 71 16.13 11.90 -8.13
C GLU A 71 17.33 12.51 -7.40
N LEU A 72 17.72 11.97 -6.24
CA LEU A 72 18.91 12.38 -5.50
C LEU A 72 20.20 11.97 -6.20
N GLU A 73 20.26 10.79 -6.83
CA GLU A 73 21.40 10.36 -7.65
C GLU A 73 21.61 11.27 -8.86
N SER A 74 20.53 11.87 -9.35
CA SER A 74 20.54 12.84 -10.46
C SER A 74 20.63 14.28 -10.00
N ALA A 75 20.89 14.50 -8.70
CA ALA A 75 20.99 15.84 -8.14
C ALA A 75 22.18 16.59 -8.77
N TYR A 76 21.94 17.83 -9.15
CA TYR A 76 22.93 18.71 -9.71
C TYR A 76 23.04 19.99 -8.89
N TRP A 77 24.22 20.25 -8.39
CA TRP A 77 24.51 21.46 -7.64
C TRP A 77 25.88 22.01 -8.05
N ASN A 78 25.91 23.27 -8.43
CA ASN A 78 27.13 24.00 -8.71
C ASN A 78 27.07 25.37 -8.01
N PRO A 79 27.97 25.66 -7.05
CA PRO A 79 27.93 26.91 -6.30
C PRO A 79 28.12 28.16 -7.16
N ASP A 80 28.74 28.02 -8.33
CA ASP A 80 29.04 29.13 -9.25
C ASP A 80 27.88 29.34 -10.26
N GLU A 81 26.85 28.52 -10.25
CA GLU A 81 25.73 28.58 -11.20
C GLU A 81 24.44 28.99 -10.49
N GLU A 82 23.93 30.17 -10.84
CA GLU A 82 22.66 30.63 -10.31
C GLU A 82 21.52 29.69 -10.70
N GLY A 83 20.64 29.41 -9.74
CA GLY A 83 19.47 28.55 -9.93
C GLY A 83 19.71 27.08 -9.57
N THR A 84 20.93 26.67 -9.26
CA THR A 84 21.18 25.35 -8.68
C THR A 84 21.10 25.39 -7.15
N LEU A 85 20.57 24.35 -6.54
CA LEU A 85 20.27 24.32 -5.10
C LEU A 85 20.42 22.91 -4.52
N LEU A 86 21.00 22.82 -3.34
CA LEU A 86 20.90 21.66 -2.46
C LEU A 86 20.76 22.17 -1.02
N MET A 87 19.59 22.05 -0.44
CA MET A 87 19.29 22.56 0.89
C MET A 87 18.44 21.57 1.67
N GLY A 88 18.92 21.20 2.84
CA GLY A 88 18.15 20.47 3.84
C GLY A 88 17.62 21.42 4.92
N SER A 89 16.48 21.13 5.46
CA SER A 89 15.99 21.79 6.66
C SER A 89 15.59 20.75 7.70
N HIS A 90 16.04 20.97 8.94
CA HIS A 90 15.70 20.11 10.06
C HIS A 90 14.54 20.71 10.85
N ALA A 91 13.54 19.91 11.15
CA ALA A 91 12.43 20.25 12.02
C ALA A 91 12.05 19.03 12.87
N GLN A 92 11.48 19.29 14.04
CA GLN A 92 10.97 18.26 14.93
C GLN A 92 9.62 18.67 15.49
N VAL A 93 8.64 17.78 15.45
CA VAL A 93 7.31 18.00 16.02
C VAL A 93 6.92 16.76 16.81
N ASP A 94 6.49 16.94 18.05
CA ASP A 94 6.11 15.86 18.97
C ASP A 94 7.16 14.75 19.14
N GLY A 95 8.45 15.11 19.05
CA GLY A 95 9.57 14.17 19.17
C GLY A 95 9.89 13.39 17.88
N TYR A 96 9.16 13.61 16.80
CA TYR A 96 9.40 12.98 15.50
C TYR A 96 10.06 13.97 14.53
N PRO A 97 11.07 13.52 13.73
CA PRO A 97 11.72 14.37 12.75
C PRO A 97 10.77 14.71 11.60
N ARG A 98 10.77 15.98 11.19
CA ARG A 98 10.02 16.52 10.05
C ARG A 98 10.93 17.30 9.12
N ASP A 99 11.99 16.65 8.70
CA ASP A 99 12.97 17.26 7.81
C ASP A 99 12.39 17.45 6.42
N SER A 100 12.94 18.41 5.71
CA SER A 100 12.69 18.56 4.29
C SER A 100 14.01 18.73 3.52
N VAL A 101 14.02 18.28 2.27
CA VAL A 101 15.11 18.51 1.35
C VAL A 101 14.61 19.16 0.09
N ARG A 102 15.35 20.15 -0.40
CA ARG A 102 15.08 20.84 -1.67
C ARG A 102 16.36 20.88 -2.49
N PHE A 103 16.29 20.40 -3.72
CA PHE A 103 17.49 20.27 -4.57
C PHE A 103 17.12 20.32 -6.05
N THR A 104 18.06 20.77 -6.86
CA THR A 104 17.95 20.69 -8.32
C THR A 104 18.40 19.31 -8.80
N SER A 105 17.68 18.78 -9.80
CA SER A 105 17.94 17.47 -10.37
C SER A 105 17.77 17.47 -11.87
N LEU A 106 18.49 16.56 -12.52
CA LEU A 106 18.39 16.27 -13.96
C LEU A 106 17.45 15.08 -14.25
N SER A 107 16.63 14.70 -13.29
CA SER A 107 15.71 13.55 -13.36
C SER A 107 14.35 13.87 -13.99
N HIS A 108 14.17 15.05 -14.58
CA HIS A 108 12.88 15.45 -15.15
C HIS A 108 12.43 14.50 -16.26
N TYR A 109 11.22 13.96 -16.10
CA TYR A 109 10.59 13.13 -17.11
C TYR A 109 9.66 13.96 -17.99
N ARG A 110 10.09 14.24 -19.22
CA ARG A 110 9.29 14.98 -20.21
C ARG A 110 7.99 14.25 -20.52
N ARG A 111 6.85 14.89 -20.28
CA ARG A 111 5.52 14.30 -20.52
C ARG A 111 5.00 14.46 -21.94
N GLY A 112 5.75 15.08 -22.84
CA GLY A 112 5.34 15.25 -24.24
C GLY A 112 6.47 15.77 -25.12
N ALA A 113 6.49 15.35 -26.39
CA ALA A 113 7.52 15.74 -27.35
C ALA A 113 7.43 17.25 -27.74
N GLU A 114 6.31 17.91 -27.47
CA GLU A 114 6.09 19.33 -27.83
C GLU A 114 6.40 20.30 -26.69
N ASN A 115 6.53 19.83 -25.47
CA ASN A 115 6.86 20.67 -24.33
C ASN A 115 8.36 20.99 -24.32
N ARG A 116 8.68 22.28 -24.40
CA ARG A 116 10.04 22.80 -24.19
C ARG A 116 10.32 22.92 -22.68
N GLU A 117 10.31 21.79 -22.01
CA GLU A 117 10.65 21.71 -20.59
C GLU A 117 12.16 21.57 -20.45
N SER A 118 12.73 22.23 -19.44
CA SER A 118 14.14 22.07 -19.08
C SER A 118 14.37 20.68 -18.50
N ASP A 119 15.52 20.11 -18.76
CA ASP A 119 15.94 18.86 -18.10
C ASP A 119 16.28 19.08 -16.62
N LEU A 120 16.55 20.33 -16.23
CA LEU A 120 16.81 20.71 -14.84
C LEU A 120 15.49 21.15 -14.18
N ASN A 121 15.16 20.49 -13.10
CA ASN A 121 13.99 20.78 -12.25
C ASN A 121 14.43 21.02 -10.80
N LEU A 122 13.59 21.69 -10.04
CA LEU A 122 13.73 21.87 -8.62
C LEU A 122 12.74 20.99 -7.89
N LEU A 123 13.26 20.10 -7.08
CA LEU A 123 12.49 19.11 -6.34
C LEU A 123 12.49 19.44 -4.85
N ARG A 124 11.39 19.13 -4.19
CA ARG A 124 11.27 19.23 -2.74
C ARG A 124 10.51 18.05 -2.19
N TYR A 125 11.03 17.47 -1.11
CA TYR A 125 10.36 16.46 -0.30
C TYR A 125 10.10 17.00 1.09
N TYR A 126 8.88 16.88 1.57
CA TYR A 126 8.47 17.37 2.89
C TYR A 126 7.23 16.65 3.41
N LEU A 127 6.99 16.77 4.72
CA LEU A 127 5.80 16.23 5.38
C LEU A 127 4.81 17.34 5.71
N GLU A 128 3.52 17.07 5.51
CA GLU A 128 2.42 17.88 6.03
C GLU A 128 1.43 17.02 6.83
N GLU A 129 0.69 17.66 7.71
CA GLU A 129 -0.39 17.01 8.42
C GLU A 129 -1.63 16.89 7.54
N ASP A 130 -2.19 15.70 7.51
CA ASP A 130 -3.53 15.51 6.94
C ASP A 130 -4.56 16.25 7.80
N ARG A 131 -5.31 17.15 7.19
CA ARG A 131 -6.32 17.97 7.88
C ARG A 131 -7.49 17.15 8.42
N GLY A 132 -7.67 15.93 7.97
CA GLY A 132 -8.77 15.04 8.35
C GLY A 132 -8.38 13.92 9.32
N HIS A 133 -7.11 13.60 9.39
CA HIS A 133 -6.59 12.48 10.19
C HIS A 133 -5.28 12.91 10.85
N SER A 134 -4.98 12.41 12.04
CA SER A 134 -3.71 12.69 12.75
C SER A 134 -2.55 11.90 12.14
N THR A 135 -2.43 11.93 10.81
CA THR A 135 -1.40 11.23 10.04
C THR A 135 -0.58 12.22 9.24
N LEU A 136 0.66 11.84 8.93
CA LEU A 136 1.55 12.64 8.09
C LEU A 136 1.52 12.12 6.65
N LEU A 137 1.43 13.05 5.73
CA LEU A 137 1.50 12.83 4.29
C LEU A 137 2.87 13.27 3.78
N LEU A 138 3.49 12.45 2.93
CA LEU A 138 4.71 12.81 2.22
C LEU A 138 4.36 13.46 0.90
N PHE A 139 4.82 14.68 0.72
CA PHE A 139 4.68 15.44 -0.51
C PHE A 139 5.98 15.50 -1.29
N HIS A 140 5.83 15.44 -2.58
CA HIS A 140 6.84 15.71 -3.59
C HIS A 140 6.39 16.89 -4.42
N GLU A 141 7.17 17.93 -4.43
CA GLU A 141 6.95 19.15 -5.21
C GLU A 141 7.99 19.24 -6.30
N GLU A 142 7.56 19.46 -7.53
CA GLU A 142 8.40 19.62 -8.71
C GLU A 142 8.15 20.98 -9.36
N GLU A 143 9.18 21.76 -9.52
CA GLU A 143 9.17 23.04 -10.25
C GLU A 143 10.04 22.88 -11.49
N VAL A 144 9.44 22.98 -12.66
CA VAL A 144 10.11 22.90 -13.96
C VAL A 144 10.38 24.28 -14.55
N ASN A 145 11.27 24.34 -15.54
CA ASN A 145 11.61 25.59 -16.24
C ASN A 145 12.24 26.67 -15.36
N LEU A 146 13.19 26.29 -14.52
CA LEU A 146 13.85 27.18 -13.56
C LEU A 146 14.44 28.45 -14.16
N PHE A 147 14.94 28.39 -15.39
CA PHE A 147 15.59 29.48 -16.10
C PHE A 147 14.69 30.16 -17.17
N SER A 148 13.43 29.74 -17.28
CA SER A 148 12.54 30.27 -18.29
C SER A 148 11.86 31.55 -17.83
N LEU A 149 11.62 32.49 -18.77
CA LEU A 149 10.75 33.66 -18.56
C LEU A 149 9.27 33.30 -18.55
N THR A 150 8.92 32.03 -18.89
CA THR A 150 7.54 31.56 -18.80
C THR A 150 7.17 31.30 -17.33
N PRO A 151 5.87 31.34 -17.01
CA PRO A 151 5.44 31.01 -15.64
C PRO A 151 5.96 29.63 -15.23
N LYS A 152 6.57 29.58 -14.04
CA LYS A 152 7.03 28.33 -13.45
C LYS A 152 5.83 27.42 -13.19
N THR A 153 5.92 26.20 -13.70
CA THR A 153 4.88 25.21 -13.44
C THR A 153 5.29 24.40 -12.20
N GLN A 154 4.56 24.59 -11.14
CA GLN A 154 4.73 23.85 -9.90
C GLN A 154 3.71 22.72 -9.86
N GLN A 155 4.18 21.52 -9.61
CA GLN A 155 3.35 20.32 -9.44
C GLN A 155 3.63 19.74 -8.08
N VAL A 156 2.55 19.41 -7.34
CA VAL A 156 2.64 18.81 -6.01
C VAL A 156 1.95 17.45 -6.07
N PHE A 157 2.64 16.42 -5.62
CA PHE A 157 2.16 15.05 -5.58
C PHE A 157 2.23 14.52 -4.16
N GLU A 158 1.16 13.91 -3.72
CA GLU A 158 1.15 13.10 -2.53
C GLU A 158 1.74 11.72 -2.86
N LEU A 159 2.77 11.31 -2.14
CA LEU A 159 3.49 10.06 -2.39
C LEU A 159 3.20 8.96 -1.38
N GLY A 160 2.71 9.30 -0.22
CA GLY A 160 2.42 8.32 0.81
C GLY A 160 1.80 8.93 2.06
N GLU A 161 1.08 8.12 2.76
CA GLU A 161 0.36 8.45 3.99
C GLU A 161 0.83 7.58 5.16
N ARG A 162 0.34 7.89 6.38
CA ARG A 162 0.59 7.12 7.61
C ARG A 162 2.05 7.10 8.05
N LEU A 163 2.80 8.14 7.70
CA LEU A 163 4.19 8.29 8.13
C LEU A 163 4.27 8.85 9.56
N LYS A 164 5.31 8.48 10.29
CA LYS A 164 5.59 9.02 11.63
C LYS A 164 6.57 10.18 11.59
N GLY A 165 7.46 10.18 10.60
CA GLY A 165 8.49 11.20 10.47
C GLY A 165 9.33 10.98 9.22
N LEU A 166 10.14 11.98 8.89
CA LEU A 166 11.12 11.98 7.80
C LEU A 166 12.39 12.61 8.33
N GLU A 167 13.49 11.89 8.24
CA GLU A 167 14.81 12.35 8.66
C GLU A 167 15.79 12.25 7.51
N PHE A 168 16.55 13.34 7.26
CA PHE A 168 17.64 13.36 6.32
C PHE A 168 18.96 13.56 7.06
N LYS A 169 19.93 12.68 6.81
CA LYS A 169 21.29 12.80 7.32
C LYS A 169 22.23 13.05 6.17
N TYR A 170 23.17 13.93 6.40
CA TYR A 170 24.14 14.35 5.40
C TYR A 170 25.54 13.98 5.86
N TYR A 171 26.28 13.32 4.98
CA TYR A 171 27.68 12.97 5.26
C TYR A 171 28.60 14.12 4.88
N ASP A 172 29.37 14.62 5.83
CA ASP A 172 30.29 15.74 5.63
C ASP A 172 31.71 15.32 5.20
N GLY A 173 31.91 14.04 4.94
CA GLY A 173 33.19 13.43 4.61
C GLY A 173 33.93 12.80 5.81
N LYS A 174 33.40 12.97 7.03
CA LYS A 174 33.96 12.41 8.27
C LYS A 174 32.90 11.67 9.10
N GLU A 175 31.73 12.28 9.27
CA GLU A 175 30.62 11.73 10.05
C GLU A 175 29.27 12.02 9.41
N TRP A 176 28.24 11.25 9.85
CA TRP A 176 26.85 11.41 9.40
C TRP A 176 26.10 12.37 10.31
#